data_8221277e6813e3a6cc7d127d46377c6e
#
_entry.id   8221277e6813e3a6cc7d127d46377c6e
#
_cell.length_a   1.000
_cell.length_b   1.000
_cell.length_c   1.000
_cell.angle_alpha   90.00
_cell.angle_beta   90.00
_cell.angle_gamma   90.00
#
_symmetry.space_group_name_H-M   'P 1'
#
loop_
_entity.id
_entity.type
_entity.pdbx_description
1 polymer ?
#
loop_
_entity_poly.entity_id
_entity_poly.type
_entity_poly.pdbx_seq_one_letter_code
_entity_poly.pdbx_strand_id
1 'polypeptide(L)'
;MSRAEATGQGGMSVADVEMRPYELLSVICTIGGQTCPLVTPERASELTEVLRTPSCRVRFVTDADAVPHYRTRTPADWAAVDSEAVLNRKRDLDVLQRLGLAPGATVRSRYVVEWLFRKIETLVGVCCWDTAGWEGCPLAGNGTYETVREIGAKAVVSIPDEAEVAQRNAQAAEEIEAADHLYVQAHILMCICCDYDGGRGGSKRGMDELYELRNKMIANPDIPVTLVEDGLCMACGSCDGYDVPSSRCVHQGGLIRNFKKN
;
A
#
# COMPACT_ATOMS: atom_id res chain seq x y z
N MET A 1 0.48 37.98 -25.76
CA MET A 1 1.27 36.86 -25.27
C MET A 1 0.30 35.83 -24.70
N SER A 2 0.04 34.79 -25.48
CA SER A 2 -0.97 33.76 -25.22
C SER A 2 -0.44 32.79 -24.16
N ARG A 3 -1.20 32.58 -23.09
CA ARG A 3 -0.98 31.49 -22.14
C ARG A 3 -1.27 30.17 -22.86
N ALA A 4 -0.25 29.36 -23.07
CA ALA A 4 -0.43 27.99 -23.46
C ALA A 4 -1.05 27.25 -22.25
N GLU A 5 -2.29 26.82 -22.39
CA GLU A 5 -2.96 25.90 -21.48
C GLU A 5 -2.25 24.57 -21.59
N ALA A 6 -1.55 24.19 -20.51
CA ALA A 6 -1.05 22.84 -20.33
C ALA A 6 -2.28 21.93 -20.19
N THR A 7 -2.64 21.26 -21.27
CA THR A 7 -3.60 20.16 -21.27
C THR A 7 -3.00 19.02 -20.46
N GLY A 8 -3.44 18.90 -19.21
CA GLY A 8 -3.13 17.76 -18.37
C GLY A 8 -3.52 16.48 -19.09
N GLN A 9 -2.55 15.68 -19.45
CA GLN A 9 -2.76 14.28 -19.84
C GLN A 9 -3.42 13.59 -18.66
N GLY A 10 -4.64 13.12 -18.88
CA GLY A 10 -5.42 12.41 -17.88
C GLY A 10 -4.70 11.14 -17.43
N GLY A 11 -3.99 11.24 -16.31
CA GLY A 11 -3.54 10.09 -15.59
C GLY A 11 -4.77 9.24 -15.27
N MET A 12 -4.75 7.96 -15.62
CA MET A 12 -5.79 7.01 -15.22
C MET A 12 -6.00 7.17 -13.72
N SER A 13 -7.19 7.58 -13.33
CA SER A 13 -7.62 7.62 -11.94
C SER A 13 -7.46 6.21 -11.38
N VAL A 14 -6.49 6.00 -10.51
CA VAL A 14 -6.37 4.74 -9.76
C VAL A 14 -7.65 4.62 -8.96
N ALA A 15 -8.46 3.62 -9.27
CA ALA A 15 -9.74 3.43 -8.64
C ALA A 15 -9.53 3.20 -7.14
N ASP A 16 -10.06 4.09 -6.32
CA ASP A 16 -10.20 3.82 -4.90
C ASP A 16 -11.22 2.69 -4.74
N VAL A 17 -10.92 1.71 -3.93
CA VAL A 17 -11.81 0.59 -3.64
C VAL A 17 -12.22 0.59 -2.18
N GLU A 18 -13.50 0.38 -1.93
CA GLU A 18 -14.00 0.07 -0.59
C GLU A 18 -13.99 -1.45 -0.40
N MET A 19 -13.45 -1.88 0.73
CA MET A 19 -13.24 -3.27 1.07
C MET A 19 -13.50 -3.50 2.56
N ARG A 20 -14.15 -4.59 2.91
CA ARG A 20 -14.17 -5.03 4.30
C ARG A 20 -12.82 -5.69 4.65
N PRO A 21 -12.30 -5.52 5.88
CA PRO A 21 -11.02 -6.11 6.27
C PRO A 21 -10.93 -7.62 6.05
N TYR A 22 -12.01 -8.39 6.28
CA TYR A 22 -12.00 -9.84 6.03
C TYR A 22 -11.93 -10.18 4.53
N GLU A 23 -12.42 -9.31 3.63
CA GLU A 23 -12.31 -9.53 2.19
C GLU A 23 -10.85 -9.56 1.72
N LEU A 24 -9.97 -8.78 2.37
CA LEU A 24 -8.53 -8.84 2.10
C LEU A 24 -7.96 -10.24 2.35
N LEU A 25 -8.36 -10.90 3.44
CA LEU A 25 -7.95 -12.27 3.74
C LEU A 25 -8.52 -13.25 2.71
N SER A 26 -9.77 -13.03 2.27
CA SER A 26 -10.42 -13.86 1.26
C SER A 26 -9.70 -13.79 -0.08
N VAL A 27 -9.23 -12.61 -0.50
CA VAL A 27 -8.40 -12.44 -1.70
C VAL A 27 -7.11 -13.24 -1.60
N ILE A 28 -6.43 -13.22 -0.45
CA ILE A 28 -5.20 -14.00 -0.26
C ILE A 28 -5.47 -15.50 -0.42
N CYS A 29 -6.55 -16.02 0.19
CA CYS A 29 -6.95 -17.42 0.02
C CYS A 29 -7.30 -17.75 -1.45
N THR A 30 -7.94 -16.83 -2.17
CA THR A 30 -8.28 -17.00 -3.59
C THR A 30 -7.03 -17.07 -4.46
N ILE A 31 -6.04 -16.22 -4.22
CA ILE A 31 -4.73 -16.27 -4.88
C ILE A 31 -4.02 -17.59 -4.60
N GLY A 32 -4.18 -18.15 -3.39
CA GLY A 32 -3.69 -19.48 -3.03
C GLY A 32 -4.48 -20.65 -3.63
N GLY A 33 -5.45 -20.38 -4.53
CA GLY A 33 -6.22 -21.41 -5.23
C GLY A 33 -7.43 -21.94 -4.46
N GLN A 34 -7.91 -21.24 -3.44
CA GLN A 34 -9.07 -21.64 -2.66
C GLN A 34 -10.25 -20.68 -2.89
N THR A 35 -11.46 -21.23 -2.90
CA THR A 35 -12.69 -20.42 -2.92
C THR A 35 -13.10 -20.10 -1.48
N CYS A 36 -12.91 -18.86 -1.06
CA CYS A 36 -13.34 -18.42 0.25
C CYS A 36 -14.88 -18.33 0.32
N PRO A 37 -15.54 -18.99 1.27
CA PRO A 37 -17.00 -18.97 1.37
C PRO A 37 -17.59 -17.63 1.82
N LEU A 38 -16.75 -16.71 2.29
CA LEU A 38 -17.16 -15.42 2.84
C LEU A 38 -17.33 -14.32 1.77
N VAL A 39 -16.87 -14.57 0.54
CA VAL A 39 -16.88 -13.60 -0.56
C VAL A 39 -17.30 -14.32 -1.84
N THR A 40 -18.12 -13.68 -2.66
CA THR A 40 -18.48 -14.27 -3.96
C THR A 40 -17.25 -14.34 -4.88
N PRO A 41 -17.18 -15.33 -5.80
CA PRO A 41 -16.06 -15.44 -6.74
C PRO A 41 -15.84 -14.17 -7.57
N GLU A 42 -16.92 -13.50 -7.97
CA GLU A 42 -16.87 -12.25 -8.75
C GLU A 42 -16.22 -11.14 -7.93
N ARG A 43 -16.64 -10.99 -6.66
CA ARG A 43 -16.06 -9.98 -5.76
C ARG A 43 -14.60 -10.28 -5.45
N ALA A 44 -14.24 -11.53 -5.22
CA ALA A 44 -12.85 -11.94 -5.00
C ALA A 44 -11.98 -11.64 -6.23
N SER A 45 -12.49 -11.88 -7.45
CA SER A 45 -11.80 -11.55 -8.69
C SER A 45 -11.60 -10.04 -8.87
N GLU A 46 -12.66 -9.25 -8.68
CA GLU A 46 -12.60 -7.77 -8.72
C GLU A 46 -11.53 -7.23 -7.78
N LEU A 47 -11.57 -7.67 -6.52
CA LEU A 47 -10.63 -7.20 -5.49
C LEU A 47 -9.19 -7.66 -5.79
N THR A 48 -9.01 -8.84 -6.35
CA THR A 48 -7.70 -9.35 -6.77
C THR A 48 -7.10 -8.44 -7.84
N GLU A 49 -7.85 -8.08 -8.86
CA GLU A 49 -7.39 -7.18 -9.93
C GLU A 49 -7.05 -5.79 -9.40
N VAL A 50 -7.89 -5.24 -8.53
CA VAL A 50 -7.64 -3.92 -7.94
C VAL A 50 -6.39 -3.93 -7.06
N LEU A 51 -6.21 -4.97 -6.23
CA LEU A 51 -5.04 -5.08 -5.36
C LEU A 51 -3.73 -5.29 -6.11
N ARG A 52 -3.75 -5.77 -7.36
CA ARG A 52 -2.54 -5.86 -8.20
C ARG A 52 -1.87 -4.51 -8.43
N THR A 53 -2.64 -3.43 -8.44
CA THR A 53 -2.11 -2.07 -8.58
C THR A 53 -1.52 -1.58 -7.25
N PRO A 54 -0.18 -1.42 -7.14
CA PRO A 54 0.49 -1.14 -5.86
C PRO A 54 0.02 0.16 -5.20
N SER A 55 -0.34 1.15 -6.00
CA SER A 55 -0.76 2.49 -5.57
C SER A 55 -2.26 2.63 -5.36
N CYS A 56 -3.07 1.60 -5.65
CA CYS A 56 -4.50 1.61 -5.40
C CYS A 56 -4.79 1.95 -3.93
N ARG A 57 -5.76 2.82 -3.71
CA ARG A 57 -6.20 3.21 -2.37
C ARG A 57 -7.34 2.31 -1.94
N VAL A 58 -7.10 1.54 -0.88
CA VAL A 58 -8.08 0.67 -0.24
C VAL A 58 -8.64 1.39 0.97
N ARG A 59 -9.94 1.65 0.97
CA ARG A 59 -10.68 2.17 2.11
C ARG A 59 -11.36 1.02 2.85
N PHE A 60 -11.00 0.83 4.11
CA PHE A 60 -11.63 -0.21 4.93
C PHE A 60 -12.96 0.27 5.49
N VAL A 61 -14.02 -0.41 5.09
CA VAL A 61 -15.38 -0.19 5.59
C VAL A 61 -15.78 -1.34 6.51
N THR A 62 -16.50 -1.03 7.58
CA THR A 62 -17.01 -2.03 8.54
C THR A 62 -18.41 -1.65 8.96
N ASP A 63 -19.14 -2.62 9.51
CA ASP A 63 -20.42 -2.36 10.18
C ASP A 63 -20.22 -1.91 11.63
N ALA A 64 -18.98 -1.59 12.05
CA ALA A 64 -18.67 -1.19 13.43
C ALA A 64 -19.23 0.19 13.80
N ASP A 65 -19.56 1.00 12.80
CA ASP A 65 -20.22 2.31 12.97
C ASP A 65 -21.60 2.17 13.64
N ALA A 66 -22.17 0.95 13.63
CA ALA A 66 -23.41 0.62 14.29
C ALA A 66 -23.27 0.32 15.81
N VAL A 67 -22.09 0.52 16.39
CA VAL A 67 -21.87 0.34 17.84
C VAL A 67 -22.88 1.10 18.72
N PRO A 68 -23.36 2.31 18.39
CA PRO A 68 -24.42 2.96 19.15
C PRO A 68 -25.70 2.12 19.26
N HIS A 69 -26.01 1.30 18.26
CA HIS A 69 -27.19 0.44 18.26
C HIS A 69 -27.12 -0.73 19.25
N TYR A 70 -25.94 -1.08 19.75
CA TYR A 70 -25.81 -2.09 20.80
C TYR A 70 -26.56 -1.75 22.08
N ARG A 71 -26.65 -0.48 22.42
CA ARG A 71 -27.30 0.00 23.65
C ARG A 71 -28.82 0.03 23.54
N THR A 72 -29.37 -0.02 22.33
CA THR A 72 -30.81 0.11 22.07
C THR A 72 -31.46 -1.20 21.63
N ARG A 73 -30.69 -2.28 21.48
CA ARG A 73 -31.23 -3.59 21.04
C ARG A 73 -31.97 -4.28 22.17
N THR A 74 -33.16 -4.78 21.84
CA THR A 74 -33.96 -5.64 22.70
C THR A 74 -33.45 -7.08 22.66
N PRO A 75 -33.83 -7.96 23.63
CA PRO A 75 -33.52 -9.38 23.54
C PRO A 75 -34.01 -10.05 22.25
N ALA A 76 -35.12 -9.59 21.68
CA ALA A 76 -35.62 -10.08 20.39
C ALA A 76 -34.70 -9.70 19.22
N ASP A 77 -34.12 -8.49 19.25
CA ASP A 77 -33.16 -8.06 18.24
C ASP A 77 -31.88 -8.91 18.27
N TRP A 78 -31.47 -9.36 19.44
CA TRP A 78 -30.32 -10.27 19.58
C TRP A 78 -30.63 -11.68 19.07
N ALA A 79 -31.84 -12.18 19.27
CA ALA A 79 -32.26 -13.50 18.76
C ALA A 79 -32.34 -13.51 17.23
N ALA A 80 -32.52 -12.36 16.59
CA ALA A 80 -32.58 -12.18 15.15
C ALA A 80 -31.20 -11.88 14.51
N VAL A 81 -30.13 -11.80 15.30
CA VAL A 81 -28.80 -11.50 14.75
C VAL A 81 -28.26 -12.69 13.96
N ASP A 82 -27.98 -12.45 12.68
CA ASP A 82 -27.26 -13.39 11.85
C ASP A 82 -25.88 -13.66 12.44
N SER A 83 -25.63 -14.91 12.83
CA SER A 83 -24.37 -15.35 13.40
C SER A 83 -23.17 -15.10 12.49
N GLU A 84 -23.34 -15.26 11.17
CA GLU A 84 -22.29 -15.00 10.18
C GLU A 84 -21.96 -13.49 10.10
N ALA A 85 -22.97 -12.62 10.17
CA ALA A 85 -22.73 -11.18 10.23
C ALA A 85 -21.94 -10.76 11.48
N VAL A 86 -22.18 -11.41 12.63
CA VAL A 86 -21.41 -11.18 13.86
C VAL A 86 -19.97 -11.66 13.71
N LEU A 87 -19.75 -12.84 13.13
CA LEU A 87 -18.43 -13.37 12.86
C LEU A 87 -17.65 -12.46 11.87
N ASN A 88 -18.30 -11.94 10.84
CA ASN A 88 -17.67 -11.03 9.89
C ASN A 88 -17.27 -9.69 10.52
N ARG A 89 -18.10 -9.15 11.43
CA ARG A 89 -17.71 -7.96 12.22
C ARG A 89 -16.50 -8.24 13.09
N LYS A 90 -16.48 -9.40 13.75
CA LYS A 90 -15.33 -9.80 14.56
C LYS A 90 -14.07 -9.91 13.71
N ARG A 91 -14.13 -10.56 12.53
CA ARG A 91 -13.01 -10.65 11.60
C ARG A 91 -12.49 -9.28 11.19
N ASP A 92 -13.39 -8.37 10.82
CA ASP A 92 -13.03 -7.00 10.45
C ASP A 92 -12.27 -6.30 11.57
N LEU A 93 -12.80 -6.34 12.78
CA LEU A 93 -12.16 -5.68 13.93
C LEU A 93 -10.83 -6.34 14.31
N ASP A 94 -10.75 -7.68 14.28
CA ASP A 94 -9.50 -8.40 14.56
C ASP A 94 -8.41 -8.05 13.54
N VAL A 95 -8.77 -7.97 12.25
CA VAL A 95 -7.83 -7.56 11.18
C VAL A 95 -7.37 -6.12 11.40
N LEU A 96 -8.30 -5.17 11.56
CA LEU A 96 -7.95 -3.76 11.76
C LEU A 96 -7.10 -3.56 13.01
N GLN A 97 -7.45 -4.21 14.12
CA GLN A 97 -6.68 -4.12 15.36
C GLN A 97 -5.25 -4.62 15.18
N ARG A 98 -5.06 -5.78 14.52
CA ARG A 98 -3.72 -6.33 14.25
C ARG A 98 -2.91 -5.43 13.32
N LEU A 99 -3.56 -4.81 12.35
CA LEU A 99 -2.94 -3.84 11.46
C LEU A 99 -2.72 -2.46 12.11
N GLY A 100 -3.30 -2.20 13.29
CA GLY A 100 -3.27 -0.87 13.93
C GLY A 100 -4.01 0.19 13.12
N LEU A 101 -5.08 -0.21 12.44
CA LEU A 101 -5.93 0.65 11.62
C LEU A 101 -7.28 0.87 12.30
N ALA A 102 -7.90 2.01 12.03
CA ALA A 102 -9.27 2.31 12.42
C ALA A 102 -10.27 2.02 11.27
N PRO A 103 -11.55 1.77 11.56
CA PRO A 103 -12.61 1.81 10.55
C PRO A 103 -12.55 3.09 9.73
N GLY A 104 -12.74 3.01 8.42
CA GLY A 104 -12.61 4.14 7.48
C GLY A 104 -11.18 4.47 7.07
N ALA A 105 -10.17 3.80 7.62
CA ALA A 105 -8.78 4.01 7.22
C ALA A 105 -8.59 3.72 5.73
N THR A 106 -7.85 4.61 5.06
CA THR A 106 -7.49 4.44 3.65
C THR A 106 -5.98 4.22 3.55
N VAL A 107 -5.58 3.11 2.91
CA VAL A 107 -4.18 2.70 2.76
C VAL A 107 -3.93 2.21 1.33
N ARG A 108 -2.68 2.25 0.87
CA ARG A 108 -2.32 1.73 -0.45
C ARG A 108 -2.21 0.20 -0.42
N SER A 109 -2.60 -0.46 -1.51
CA SER A 109 -2.66 -1.93 -1.63
C SER A 109 -1.33 -2.58 -1.27
N ARG A 110 -0.21 -2.14 -1.84
CA ARG A 110 1.11 -2.68 -1.51
C ARG A 110 1.41 -2.57 -0.02
N TYR A 111 1.19 -1.41 0.56
CA TYR A 111 1.47 -1.17 1.97
C TYR A 111 0.63 -2.07 2.89
N VAL A 112 -0.68 -2.20 2.61
CA VAL A 112 -1.55 -3.02 3.45
C VAL A 112 -1.25 -4.51 3.32
N VAL A 113 -0.89 -4.99 2.12
CA VAL A 113 -0.52 -6.40 1.90
C VAL A 113 0.81 -6.73 2.60
N GLU A 114 1.84 -5.90 2.45
CA GLU A 114 3.10 -6.07 3.16
C GLU A 114 2.90 -6.05 4.68
N TRP A 115 2.01 -5.18 5.15
CA TRP A 115 1.73 -5.06 6.58
C TRP A 115 0.90 -6.23 7.10
N LEU A 116 -0.07 -6.69 6.30
CA LEU A 116 -0.85 -7.88 6.60
C LEU A 116 0.07 -9.09 6.85
N PHE A 117 0.95 -9.39 5.90
CA PHE A 117 1.86 -10.54 6.01
C PHE A 117 2.86 -10.43 7.15
N ARG A 118 3.18 -9.22 7.59
CA ARG A 118 4.05 -8.96 8.73
C ARG A 118 3.34 -9.11 10.08
N LYS A 119 2.04 -8.77 10.13
CA LYS A 119 1.27 -8.68 11.37
C LYS A 119 0.34 -9.87 11.62
N ILE A 120 -0.07 -10.57 10.59
CA ILE A 120 -0.95 -11.73 10.66
C ILE A 120 -0.18 -12.93 10.11
N GLU A 121 0.27 -13.78 11.00
CA GLU A 121 1.07 -14.95 10.64
C GLU A 121 0.21 -16.13 10.18
N THR A 122 -0.98 -16.25 10.72
CA THR A 122 -1.96 -17.29 10.42
C THR A 122 -3.38 -16.76 10.52
N LEU A 123 -4.30 -17.40 9.81
CA LEU A 123 -5.73 -17.08 9.90
C LEU A 123 -6.42 -17.73 11.10
N VAL A 124 -5.78 -18.65 11.79
CA VAL A 124 -6.29 -19.21 13.05
C VAL A 124 -6.33 -18.11 14.11
N GLY A 125 -7.49 -17.97 14.76
CA GLY A 125 -7.76 -16.86 15.69
C GLY A 125 -8.12 -15.53 15.04
N VAL A 126 -8.28 -15.50 13.68
CA VAL A 126 -8.78 -14.35 12.92
C VAL A 126 -10.02 -14.74 12.08
N CYS A 127 -9.93 -15.82 11.33
CA CYS A 127 -11.02 -16.35 10.51
C CYS A 127 -11.73 -17.54 11.12
N CYS A 128 -11.10 -18.25 12.06
CA CYS A 128 -11.69 -19.34 12.83
C CYS A 128 -11.24 -19.28 14.30
N TRP A 129 -12.06 -19.81 15.19
CA TRP A 129 -11.81 -19.83 16.62
C TRP A 129 -12.14 -21.20 17.20
N ASP A 130 -11.41 -21.60 18.23
CA ASP A 130 -11.65 -22.85 18.97
C ASP A 130 -12.74 -22.64 20.05
N THR A 131 -13.94 -22.26 19.61
CA THR A 131 -15.06 -21.99 20.50
C THR A 131 -16.35 -22.45 19.80
N ALA A 132 -17.14 -23.29 20.47
CA ALA A 132 -18.38 -23.82 19.94
C ALA A 132 -19.32 -22.70 19.47
N GLY A 133 -19.82 -22.82 18.24
CA GLY A 133 -20.62 -21.79 17.55
C GLY A 133 -19.85 -20.64 16.94
N TRP A 134 -18.49 -20.70 17.00
CA TRP A 134 -17.58 -19.70 16.44
C TRP A 134 -16.46 -20.36 15.63
N GLU A 135 -16.73 -21.51 15.06
CA GLU A 135 -15.72 -22.28 14.31
C GLU A 135 -15.17 -21.52 13.11
N GLY A 136 -16.01 -20.67 12.50
CA GLY A 136 -15.61 -19.75 11.46
C GLY A 136 -15.29 -20.42 10.12
N CYS A 137 -14.25 -19.91 9.44
CA CYS A 137 -13.89 -20.33 8.09
C CYS A 137 -13.07 -21.65 8.11
N PRO A 138 -13.51 -22.69 7.38
CA PRO A 138 -12.79 -23.96 7.33
C PRO A 138 -11.42 -23.87 6.63
N LEU A 139 -11.18 -22.83 5.85
CA LEU A 139 -9.90 -22.63 5.17
C LEU A 139 -8.80 -22.05 6.08
N ALA A 140 -9.17 -21.52 7.24
CA ALA A 140 -8.23 -20.79 8.09
C ALA A 140 -7.04 -21.60 8.60
N GLY A 141 -7.17 -22.93 8.69
CA GLY A 141 -6.11 -23.83 9.15
C GLY A 141 -5.50 -24.72 8.07
N ASN A 142 -5.81 -24.49 6.79
CA ASN A 142 -5.37 -25.40 5.72
C ASN A 142 -4.01 -25.04 5.09
N GLY A 143 -3.33 -23.99 5.57
CA GLY A 143 -2.00 -23.59 5.12
C GLY A 143 -1.98 -22.72 3.84
N THR A 144 -3.14 -22.47 3.22
CA THR A 144 -3.20 -21.69 1.97
C THR A 144 -2.73 -20.25 2.14
N TYR A 145 -3.19 -19.58 3.20
CA TYR A 145 -2.77 -18.23 3.52
C TYR A 145 -1.26 -18.16 3.79
N GLU A 146 -0.75 -19.08 4.58
CA GLU A 146 0.64 -19.17 4.97
C GLU A 146 1.54 -19.35 3.73
N THR A 147 1.14 -20.21 2.78
CA THR A 147 1.86 -20.41 1.51
C THR A 147 1.94 -19.11 0.70
N VAL A 148 0.84 -18.37 0.55
CA VAL A 148 0.86 -17.08 -0.19
C VAL A 148 1.71 -16.04 0.57
N ARG A 149 1.60 -16.01 1.91
CA ARG A 149 2.42 -15.13 2.76
C ARG A 149 3.92 -15.40 2.61
N GLU A 150 4.35 -16.65 2.47
CA GLU A 150 5.76 -17.02 2.24
C GLU A 150 6.29 -16.52 0.90
N ILE A 151 5.47 -16.51 -0.15
CA ILE A 151 5.83 -15.87 -1.44
C ILE A 151 6.01 -14.36 -1.25
N GLY A 152 5.25 -13.77 -0.33
CA GLY A 152 5.27 -12.35 0.01
C GLY A 152 4.34 -11.48 -0.83
N ALA A 153 4.46 -10.18 -0.66
CA ALA A 153 3.52 -9.23 -1.28
C ALA A 153 3.46 -9.32 -2.82
N LYS A 154 4.53 -9.76 -3.46
CA LYS A 154 4.58 -9.98 -4.93
C LYS A 154 3.58 -11.01 -5.45
N ALA A 155 3.06 -11.89 -4.60
CA ALA A 155 2.00 -12.82 -4.98
C ALA A 155 0.66 -12.09 -5.24
N VAL A 156 0.47 -10.93 -4.64
CA VAL A 156 -0.80 -10.18 -4.63
C VAL A 156 -0.69 -8.91 -5.46
N VAL A 157 0.41 -8.21 -5.32
CA VAL A 157 0.66 -6.86 -5.86
C VAL A 157 1.74 -6.92 -6.92
N SER A 158 1.58 -6.18 -8.00
CA SER A 158 2.64 -6.04 -9.01
C SER A 158 3.79 -5.25 -8.43
N ILE A 159 4.90 -5.95 -8.14
CA ILE A 159 6.14 -5.34 -7.64
C ILE A 159 7.20 -5.57 -8.72
N PRO A 160 7.90 -4.52 -9.19
CA PRO A 160 8.94 -4.66 -10.19
C PRO A 160 10.05 -5.59 -9.69
N ASP A 161 10.63 -6.37 -10.59
CA ASP A 161 11.78 -7.19 -10.27
C ASP A 161 13.09 -6.37 -10.24
N GLU A 162 14.18 -7.00 -9.78
CA GLU A 162 15.48 -6.32 -9.65
C GLU A 162 16.03 -5.83 -11.01
N ALA A 163 15.77 -6.55 -12.10
CA ALA A 163 16.24 -6.18 -13.44
C ALA A 163 15.49 -4.95 -13.95
N GLU A 164 14.17 -4.92 -13.77
CA GLU A 164 13.34 -3.76 -14.10
C GLU A 164 13.74 -2.53 -13.26
N VAL A 165 13.97 -2.69 -11.96
CA VAL A 165 14.43 -1.60 -11.09
C VAL A 165 15.81 -1.10 -11.53
N ALA A 166 16.75 -1.99 -11.86
CA ALA A 166 18.07 -1.61 -12.35
C ALA A 166 18.01 -0.84 -13.68
N GLN A 167 17.15 -1.25 -14.60
CA GLN A 167 16.92 -0.54 -15.86
C GLN A 167 16.36 0.87 -15.61
N ARG A 168 15.35 1.00 -14.75
CA ARG A 168 14.78 2.31 -14.37
C ARG A 168 15.78 3.21 -13.67
N ASN A 169 16.68 2.63 -12.84
CA ASN A 169 17.76 3.37 -12.21
C ASN A 169 18.73 3.97 -13.24
N ALA A 170 19.15 3.19 -14.22
CA ALA A 170 20.03 3.68 -15.28
C ALA A 170 19.36 4.83 -16.07
N GLN A 171 18.11 4.65 -16.45
CA GLN A 171 17.35 5.69 -17.16
C GLN A 171 17.20 6.97 -16.33
N ALA A 172 16.84 6.85 -15.05
CA ALA A 172 16.67 8.02 -14.18
C ALA A 172 17.99 8.76 -13.95
N ALA A 173 19.09 8.04 -13.83
CA ALA A 173 20.42 8.65 -13.73
C ALA A 173 20.80 9.44 -15.00
N GLU A 174 20.49 8.91 -16.19
CA GLU A 174 20.70 9.62 -17.46
C GLU A 174 19.81 10.86 -17.57
N GLU A 175 18.54 10.77 -17.16
CA GLU A 175 17.61 11.90 -17.14
C GLU A 175 18.09 13.02 -16.19
N ILE A 176 18.60 12.70 -15.01
CA ILE A 176 19.17 13.67 -14.07
C ILE A 176 20.42 14.32 -14.66
N GLU A 177 21.31 13.53 -15.27
CA GLU A 177 22.54 14.06 -15.88
C GLU A 177 22.25 15.01 -17.03
N ALA A 178 21.24 14.71 -17.84
CA ALA A 178 20.83 15.54 -18.97
C ALA A 178 20.01 16.78 -18.54
N ALA A 179 19.48 16.81 -17.31
CA ALA A 179 18.55 17.85 -16.87
C ALA A 179 19.21 19.22 -16.72
N ASP A 180 18.52 20.26 -17.14
CA ASP A 180 18.80 21.66 -16.88
C ASP A 180 17.91 22.24 -15.76
N HIS A 181 16.98 21.42 -15.24
CA HIS A 181 16.04 21.75 -14.16
C HIS A 181 15.72 20.49 -13.36
N LEU A 182 15.78 20.56 -12.04
CA LEU A 182 15.50 19.40 -11.18
C LEU A 182 14.12 19.50 -10.52
N TYR A 183 13.43 18.36 -10.47
CA TYR A 183 12.14 18.19 -9.78
C TYR A 183 12.34 17.24 -8.60
N VAL A 184 12.23 17.77 -7.38
CA VAL A 184 12.63 17.02 -6.17
C VAL A 184 11.58 17.17 -5.08
N GLN A 185 11.22 16.08 -4.42
CA GLN A 185 10.37 16.16 -3.22
C GLN A 185 11.13 16.81 -2.05
N ALA A 186 10.42 17.58 -1.23
CA ALA A 186 11.02 18.30 -0.11
C ALA A 186 11.82 17.39 0.84
N HIS A 187 11.31 16.18 1.13
CA HIS A 187 12.00 15.23 2.00
C HIS A 187 13.28 14.65 1.35
N ILE A 188 13.29 14.48 0.02
CA ILE A 188 14.47 14.05 -0.73
C ILE A 188 15.56 15.14 -0.66
N LEU A 189 15.18 16.41 -0.85
CA LEU A 189 16.11 17.53 -0.70
C LEU A 189 16.73 17.57 0.71
N MET A 190 15.92 17.32 1.76
CA MET A 190 16.44 17.19 3.13
C MET A 190 17.41 16.02 3.27
N CYS A 191 17.13 14.88 2.65
CA CYS A 191 18.05 13.73 2.66
C CYS A 191 19.36 14.05 1.95
N ILE A 192 19.32 14.78 0.82
CA ILE A 192 20.51 15.25 0.11
C ILE A 192 21.37 16.12 1.04
N CYS A 193 20.76 17.08 1.73
CA CYS A 193 21.45 17.93 2.70
C CYS A 193 22.07 17.13 3.86
N CYS A 194 21.30 16.20 4.44
CA CYS A 194 21.80 15.35 5.54
C CYS A 194 22.96 14.45 5.11
N ASP A 195 22.94 13.94 3.88
CA ASP A 195 24.03 13.11 3.35
C ASP A 195 25.28 13.94 3.04
N TYR A 196 25.11 15.17 2.59
CA TYR A 196 26.22 16.06 2.31
C TYR A 196 27.01 16.42 3.58
N ASP A 197 26.30 16.79 4.65
CA ASP A 197 26.89 17.23 5.91
C ASP A 197 27.27 16.05 6.84
N GLY A 198 26.59 14.93 6.71
CA GLY A 198 26.77 13.77 7.59
C GLY A 198 28.01 12.92 7.32
N GLY A 199 28.92 13.34 6.46
CA GLY A 199 30.22 12.68 6.21
C GLY A 199 30.10 11.25 5.67
N ARG A 200 28.96 10.86 5.15
CA ARG A 200 28.72 9.50 4.61
C ARG A 200 29.35 9.27 3.22
N GLY A 201 30.33 10.07 2.88
CA GLY A 201 31.29 9.82 1.83
C GLY A 201 30.78 9.71 0.40
N GLY A 202 29.56 10.14 0.14
CA GLY A 202 29.03 10.16 -1.21
C GLY A 202 28.85 8.79 -1.87
N SER A 203 28.72 7.74 -1.08
CA SER A 203 28.42 6.42 -1.63
C SER A 203 26.95 6.35 -2.05
N LYS A 204 26.72 5.75 -3.22
CA LYS A 204 25.37 5.44 -3.72
C LYS A 204 24.62 4.60 -2.69
N ARG A 205 23.43 5.04 -2.30
CA ARG A 205 22.59 4.34 -1.34
C ARG A 205 21.46 3.65 -2.06
N GLY A 206 21.57 2.35 -2.19
CA GLY A 206 20.45 1.54 -2.64
C GLY A 206 19.93 1.94 -4.01
N MET A 207 18.61 2.02 -4.11
CA MET A 207 17.89 2.15 -5.39
C MET A 207 17.17 3.50 -5.48
N ASP A 208 17.82 4.60 -5.10
CA ASP A 208 17.31 5.95 -5.32
C ASP A 208 18.41 6.83 -5.96
N GLU A 209 18.01 7.81 -6.72
CA GLU A 209 18.89 8.73 -7.44
C GLU A 209 19.37 9.90 -6.56
N LEU A 210 19.42 9.73 -5.26
CA LEU A 210 19.83 10.74 -4.31
C LEU A 210 21.28 11.19 -4.56
N TYR A 211 22.13 10.24 -4.91
CA TYR A 211 23.54 10.47 -5.22
C TYR A 211 23.69 11.28 -6.52
N GLU A 212 22.98 10.92 -7.57
CA GLU A 212 22.97 11.57 -8.86
C GLU A 212 22.47 13.00 -8.75
N LEU A 213 21.35 13.22 -8.07
CA LEU A 213 20.80 14.56 -7.81
C LEU A 213 21.77 15.45 -7.04
N ARG A 214 22.38 14.91 -5.97
CA ARG A 214 23.38 15.65 -5.20
C ARG A 214 24.58 16.06 -6.04
N ASN A 215 25.13 15.13 -6.81
CA ASN A 215 26.28 15.41 -7.66
C ASN A 215 25.96 16.44 -8.73
N LYS A 216 24.78 16.37 -9.32
CA LYS A 216 24.30 17.37 -10.30
C LYS A 216 24.20 18.75 -9.67
N MET A 217 23.65 18.88 -8.45
CA MET A 217 23.59 20.15 -7.72
C MET A 217 24.98 20.70 -7.34
N ILE A 218 25.93 19.82 -6.98
CA ILE A 218 27.31 20.23 -6.70
C ILE A 218 28.01 20.72 -7.96
N ALA A 219 27.84 20.01 -9.08
CA ALA A 219 28.45 20.37 -10.35
C ALA A 219 27.85 21.65 -10.94
N ASN A 220 26.59 21.94 -10.69
CA ASN A 220 25.91 23.16 -11.11
C ASN A 220 25.08 23.74 -9.94
N PRO A 221 25.70 24.57 -9.09
CA PRO A 221 25.01 25.15 -7.91
C PRO A 221 23.84 26.09 -8.26
N ASP A 222 23.80 26.60 -9.47
CA ASP A 222 22.74 27.50 -9.96
C ASP A 222 21.61 26.76 -10.69
N ILE A 223 21.64 25.42 -10.73
CA ILE A 223 20.58 24.65 -11.39
C ILE A 223 19.23 24.91 -10.73
N PRO A 224 18.19 25.27 -11.49
CA PRO A 224 16.86 25.46 -10.92
C PRO A 224 16.32 24.17 -10.30
N VAL A 225 15.71 24.28 -9.11
CA VAL A 225 15.07 23.18 -8.41
C VAL A 225 13.61 23.53 -8.11
N THR A 226 12.70 22.71 -8.57
CA THR A 226 11.27 22.82 -8.21
C THR A 226 10.91 21.73 -7.21
N LEU A 227 10.32 22.16 -6.09
CA LEU A 227 9.77 21.22 -5.12
C LEU A 227 8.44 20.67 -5.66
N VAL A 228 8.34 19.34 -5.69
CA VAL A 228 7.18 18.64 -6.23
C VAL A 228 6.56 17.73 -5.19
N GLU A 229 5.31 17.37 -5.44
CA GLU A 229 4.59 16.34 -4.69
C GLU A 229 4.88 14.94 -5.26
N ASP A 230 4.11 13.99 -4.79
CA ASP A 230 4.19 12.58 -5.13
C ASP A 230 4.15 12.33 -6.66
N GLY A 231 5.05 11.49 -7.15
CA GLY A 231 5.07 11.00 -8.53
C GLY A 231 5.86 11.84 -9.55
N LEU A 232 6.27 13.05 -9.20
CA LEU A 232 7.03 13.93 -10.10
C LEU A 232 8.51 14.08 -9.71
N CYS A 233 8.93 13.40 -8.67
CA CYS A 233 10.30 13.51 -8.16
C CYS A 233 11.27 12.65 -8.99
N MET A 234 12.36 13.25 -9.47
CA MET A 234 13.38 12.57 -10.25
C MET A 234 14.12 11.48 -9.45
N ALA A 235 14.11 11.53 -8.10
CA ALA A 235 14.65 10.48 -7.25
C ALA A 235 13.74 9.25 -7.10
N CYS A 236 12.61 9.21 -7.78
CA CYS A 236 11.65 8.11 -7.63
C CYS A 236 11.72 7.08 -8.77
N GLY A 237 12.46 7.36 -9.83
CA GLY A 237 12.47 6.54 -11.03
C GLY A 237 12.83 5.08 -10.77
N SER A 238 13.88 4.83 -10.00
CA SER A 238 14.35 3.50 -9.62
C SER A 238 13.75 2.94 -8.33
N CYS A 239 13.00 3.75 -7.59
CA CYS A 239 12.42 3.30 -6.33
C CYS A 239 11.42 2.15 -6.58
N ASP A 240 11.60 1.03 -5.89
CA ASP A 240 10.67 -0.10 -5.95
C ASP A 240 9.27 0.24 -5.45
N GLY A 241 9.16 1.34 -4.70
CA GLY A 241 7.90 1.93 -4.24
C GLY A 241 7.26 2.91 -5.21
N TYR A 242 7.82 3.12 -6.40
CA TYR A 242 7.24 3.97 -7.43
C TYR A 242 6.41 3.15 -8.42
N ASP A 243 5.11 3.43 -8.48
CA ASP A 243 4.18 2.81 -9.43
C ASP A 243 4.16 3.63 -10.72
N VAL A 244 4.89 3.18 -11.72
CA VAL A 244 5.08 3.87 -13.00
C VAL A 244 3.73 4.16 -13.71
N PRO A 245 2.80 3.18 -13.83
CA PRO A 245 1.53 3.43 -14.52
C PRO A 245 0.69 4.55 -13.93
N SER A 246 0.70 4.70 -12.61
CA SER A 246 -0.06 5.74 -11.91
C SER A 246 0.75 6.99 -11.59
N SER A 247 2.07 6.95 -11.82
CA SER A 247 3.02 8.01 -11.41
C SER A 247 2.90 8.36 -9.92
N ARG A 248 2.71 7.35 -9.05
CA ARG A 248 2.49 7.54 -7.61
C ARG A 248 3.44 6.72 -6.76
N CYS A 249 3.77 7.26 -5.58
CA CYS A 249 4.51 6.53 -4.57
C CYS A 249 3.59 5.61 -3.76
N VAL A 250 3.94 4.34 -3.62
CA VAL A 250 3.20 3.37 -2.81
C VAL A 250 3.45 3.52 -1.30
N HIS A 251 4.47 4.27 -0.90
CA HIS A 251 4.84 4.51 0.49
C HIS A 251 4.05 5.66 1.14
N GLN A 252 2.79 5.83 0.76
CA GLN A 252 1.85 6.78 1.38
C GLN A 252 2.46 8.15 1.66
N GLY A 253 2.88 8.84 0.59
CA GLY A 253 3.42 10.19 0.67
C GLY A 253 4.52 10.31 1.74
N GLY A 254 5.68 10.79 1.40
CA GLY A 254 6.85 10.85 2.29
C GLY A 254 6.63 11.42 3.70
N LEU A 255 5.51 12.06 3.95
CA LEU A 255 5.07 12.56 5.24
C LEU A 255 4.98 11.48 6.32
N ILE A 256 4.47 10.27 6.04
CA ILE A 256 4.34 9.23 7.07
C ILE A 256 5.69 8.63 7.46
N ARG A 257 6.64 8.56 6.55
CA ARG A 257 8.01 8.16 6.89
C ARG A 257 8.67 9.11 7.87
N ASN A 258 8.38 10.40 7.77
CA ASN A 258 8.97 11.43 8.61
C ASN A 258 8.25 11.56 9.97
N PHE A 259 6.94 11.34 10.03
CA PHE A 259 6.21 11.35 11.30
C PHE A 259 6.50 10.14 12.22
N LYS A 260 7.00 9.03 11.69
CA LYS A 260 7.36 7.85 12.51
C LYS A 260 8.79 7.89 13.04
N LYS A 261 9.55 8.94 12.75
CA LYS A 261 10.92 9.13 13.27
C LYS A 261 11.00 10.09 14.46
N ASN A 262 9.86 10.65 14.86
CA ASN A 262 9.76 11.48 16.06
C ASN A 262 9.02 10.75 17.17
#